data_1b000ebef17f33be8a421b55e356d858
#
_entry.id   1b000ebef17f33be8a421b55e356d858
#
_cell.length_a   1.000
_cell.length_b   1.000
_cell.length_c   1.000
_cell.angle_alpha   90.00
_cell.angle_beta   90.00
_cell.angle_gamma   90.00
#
_symmetry.space_group_name_H-M   'P 1'
#
loop_
_entity.id
_entity.type
_entity.pdbx_description
1 polymer ?
#
loop_
_entity_poly.entity_id
_entity_poly.type
_entity_poly.pdbx_seq_one_letter_code
_entity_poly.pdbx_strand_id
1 'polypeptide(L)'
;TAVPPAGDAAAARERLAALAPAPYTPDRAAIGDALAGSLGDAPATLVWLADGIENGGGRAFAERLAGLGKAPLVYGADAAPALGLVLGANTPDALTLRVERAAGGEALAGTLRALDLKNRPIAEEAFALAPGALFAEIAFTLPVELRNEIARIEIVGARSAGAVQLLDERWRRRTVGLVSGESSDIAQPLLSPLHYVERALLPFADLRRPQADTTAEAIAELVAARVAMIVLTDIGTLPPEAASALADWGSKGGT
;
A
#
# COMPACT_ATOMS: atom_id res chain seq x y z
N THR A 1 -13.13 -0.93 -28.12
CA THR A 1 -12.84 0.51 -28.27
C THR A 1 -13.11 0.87 -29.72
N ALA A 2 -14.12 1.73 -29.98
CA ALA A 2 -14.41 2.15 -31.35
C ALA A 2 -13.53 3.36 -31.72
N VAL A 3 -12.90 3.30 -32.89
CA VAL A 3 -12.22 4.47 -33.47
C VAL A 3 -13.29 5.44 -33.97
N PRO A 4 -13.31 6.69 -33.50
CA PRO A 4 -14.31 7.64 -33.97
C PRO A 4 -14.11 7.94 -35.45
N PRO A 5 -15.18 8.27 -36.22
CA PRO A 5 -15.06 8.60 -37.63
C PRO A 5 -14.19 9.83 -37.85
N ALA A 6 -13.54 9.92 -38.99
CA ALA A 6 -12.81 11.08 -39.41
C ALA A 6 -13.74 12.30 -39.42
N GLY A 7 -13.23 13.45 -39.01
CA GLY A 7 -13.96 14.69 -38.88
C GLY A 7 -13.05 15.90 -39.10
N ASP A 8 -13.63 17.09 -39.04
CA ASP A 8 -12.85 18.32 -39.10
C ASP A 8 -12.07 18.60 -37.82
N ALA A 9 -11.15 19.56 -37.88
CA ALA A 9 -10.30 19.89 -36.72
C ALA A 9 -11.09 20.48 -35.52
N ALA A 10 -12.24 21.09 -35.75
CA ALA A 10 -13.06 21.66 -34.66
C ALA A 10 -13.73 20.54 -33.86
N ALA A 11 -14.36 19.59 -34.55
CA ALA A 11 -14.97 18.41 -33.93
C ALA A 11 -13.92 17.51 -33.21
N ALA A 12 -12.70 17.43 -33.77
CA ALA A 12 -11.61 16.72 -33.11
C ALA A 12 -11.17 17.39 -31.79
N ARG A 13 -11.06 18.73 -31.77
CA ARG A 13 -10.73 19.49 -30.56
C ARG A 13 -11.81 19.35 -29.46
N GLU A 14 -13.08 19.41 -29.83
CA GLU A 14 -14.18 19.20 -28.87
C GLU A 14 -14.11 17.81 -28.25
N ARG A 15 -13.88 16.78 -29.06
CA ARG A 15 -13.71 15.40 -28.56
C ARG A 15 -12.51 15.26 -27.64
N LEU A 16 -11.37 15.87 -27.98
CA LEU A 16 -10.19 15.86 -27.13
C LEU A 16 -10.42 16.57 -25.80
N ALA A 17 -11.12 17.71 -25.82
CA ALA A 17 -11.47 18.45 -24.60
C ALA A 17 -12.43 17.70 -23.67
N ALA A 18 -13.25 16.81 -24.25
CA ALA A 18 -14.18 15.97 -23.48
C ALA A 18 -13.57 14.68 -22.93
N LEU A 19 -12.30 14.36 -23.27
CA LEU A 19 -11.65 13.16 -22.74
C LEU A 19 -11.43 13.29 -21.24
N ALA A 20 -11.83 12.26 -20.52
CA ALA A 20 -11.56 12.09 -19.09
C ALA A 20 -10.69 10.85 -18.86
N PRO A 21 -9.80 10.87 -17.87
CA PRO A 21 -9.05 9.67 -17.48
C PRO A 21 -10.00 8.54 -17.10
N ALA A 22 -9.70 7.34 -17.57
CA ALA A 22 -10.46 6.14 -17.25
C ALA A 22 -9.61 5.20 -16.37
N PRO A 23 -10.19 4.56 -15.34
CA PRO A 23 -9.44 3.78 -14.36
C PRO A 23 -9.14 2.33 -14.83
N TYR A 24 -8.98 2.11 -16.12
CA TYR A 24 -8.66 0.79 -16.67
C TYR A 24 -7.56 0.86 -17.70
N THR A 25 -6.83 -0.23 -17.81
CA THR A 25 -5.74 -0.40 -18.75
C THR A 25 -6.28 -0.38 -20.19
N PRO A 26 -5.69 0.42 -21.10
CA PRO A 26 -6.09 0.42 -22.51
C PRO A 26 -5.69 -0.91 -23.17
N ASP A 27 -6.60 -1.49 -23.95
CA ASP A 27 -6.29 -2.61 -24.83
C ASP A 27 -5.57 -2.09 -26.10
N ARG A 28 -4.24 -2.03 -26.01
CA ARG A 28 -3.37 -1.50 -27.06
C ARG A 28 -3.44 -2.35 -28.35
N ALA A 29 -3.66 -3.66 -28.23
CA ALA A 29 -3.79 -4.54 -29.39
C ALA A 29 -5.06 -4.21 -30.17
N ALA A 30 -6.21 -4.18 -29.49
CA ALA A 30 -7.49 -3.83 -30.12
C ALA A 30 -7.51 -2.41 -30.70
N ILE A 31 -6.83 -1.45 -30.05
CA ILE A 31 -6.67 -0.09 -30.56
C ILE A 31 -5.85 -0.09 -31.86
N GLY A 32 -4.73 -0.83 -31.90
CA GLY A 32 -3.88 -0.96 -33.10
C GLY A 32 -4.62 -1.56 -34.29
N ASP A 33 -5.42 -2.60 -34.05
CA ASP A 33 -6.25 -3.24 -35.08
C ASP A 33 -7.34 -2.32 -35.61
N ALA A 34 -8.02 -1.61 -34.71
CA ALA A 34 -9.05 -0.66 -35.11
C ALA A 34 -8.50 0.52 -35.90
N LEU A 35 -7.31 1.02 -35.55
CA LEU A 35 -6.60 2.05 -36.32
C LEU A 35 -6.21 1.56 -37.72
N ALA A 36 -5.65 0.36 -37.81
CA ALA A 36 -5.30 -0.24 -39.11
C ALA A 36 -6.52 -0.35 -40.03
N GLY A 37 -7.64 -0.84 -39.50
CA GLY A 37 -8.89 -0.92 -40.22
C GLY A 37 -9.48 0.42 -40.67
N SER A 38 -9.30 1.48 -39.86
CA SER A 38 -9.83 2.81 -40.16
C SER A 38 -8.99 3.62 -41.12
N LEU A 39 -7.67 3.44 -41.10
CA LEU A 39 -6.74 4.22 -41.94
C LEU A 39 -6.62 3.67 -43.34
N GLY A 40 -6.71 2.34 -43.55
CA GLY A 40 -6.40 1.71 -44.81
C GLY A 40 -5.05 2.18 -45.35
N ASP A 41 -4.98 2.47 -46.66
CA ASP A 41 -3.77 2.98 -47.31
C ASP A 41 -3.65 4.51 -47.29
N ALA A 42 -4.50 5.22 -46.57
CA ALA A 42 -4.48 6.68 -46.54
C ALA A 42 -3.22 7.20 -45.80
N PRO A 43 -2.57 8.25 -46.36
CA PRO A 43 -1.44 8.86 -45.68
C PRO A 43 -1.92 9.55 -44.38
N ALA A 44 -1.36 9.13 -43.24
CA ALA A 44 -1.71 9.65 -41.95
C ALA A 44 -0.47 10.01 -41.10
N THR A 45 -0.56 11.04 -40.28
CA THR A 45 0.41 11.29 -39.23
C THR A 45 -0.17 10.72 -37.92
N LEU A 46 0.55 9.77 -37.35
CA LEU A 46 0.16 9.15 -36.09
C LEU A 46 0.78 9.94 -34.93
N VAL A 47 -0.03 10.25 -33.95
CA VAL A 47 0.42 10.89 -32.70
C VAL A 47 -0.06 10.03 -31.53
N TRP A 48 0.89 9.54 -30.76
CA TRP A 48 0.60 8.78 -29.55
C TRP A 48 0.86 9.66 -28.32
N LEU A 49 -0.20 9.98 -27.61
CA LEU A 49 -0.12 10.61 -26.29
C LEU A 49 0.04 9.50 -25.26
N ALA A 50 1.26 9.31 -24.75
CA ALA A 50 1.58 8.26 -23.79
C ALA A 50 1.48 8.77 -22.36
N ASP A 51 0.90 7.97 -21.49
CA ASP A 51 0.84 8.23 -20.03
C ASP A 51 2.15 7.87 -19.29
N GLY A 52 3.11 7.28 -20.00
CA GLY A 52 4.39 6.83 -19.44
C GLY A 52 4.31 5.51 -18.66
N ILE A 53 3.15 4.86 -18.60
CA ILE A 53 2.95 3.61 -17.86
C ILE A 53 3.00 2.41 -18.80
N GLU A 54 3.91 1.47 -18.53
CA GLU A 54 3.97 0.19 -19.25
C GLU A 54 3.04 -0.84 -18.58
N ASN A 55 1.89 -1.03 -19.18
CA ASN A 55 0.88 -2.01 -18.75
C ASN A 55 0.93 -3.31 -19.57
N GLY A 56 2.03 -3.57 -20.25
CA GLY A 56 2.19 -4.65 -21.21
C GLY A 56 1.83 -4.26 -22.65
N GLY A 57 2.60 -4.76 -23.58
CA GLY A 57 2.35 -4.57 -25.02
C GLY A 57 2.71 -3.20 -25.60
N GLY A 58 3.34 -2.29 -24.87
CA GLY A 58 3.73 -0.97 -25.37
C GLY A 58 4.68 -1.03 -26.56
N ARG A 59 5.68 -1.91 -26.50
CA ARG A 59 6.60 -2.13 -27.64
C ARG A 59 5.87 -2.66 -28.86
N ALA A 60 5.06 -3.71 -28.71
CA ALA A 60 4.30 -4.29 -29.80
C ALA A 60 3.33 -3.28 -30.43
N PHE A 61 2.72 -2.44 -29.60
CA PHE A 61 1.88 -1.35 -30.08
C PHE A 61 2.67 -0.31 -30.89
N ALA A 62 3.84 0.12 -30.40
CA ALA A 62 4.71 1.04 -31.15
C ALA A 62 5.16 0.48 -32.50
N GLU A 63 5.57 -0.80 -32.53
CA GLU A 63 5.94 -1.52 -33.77
C GLU A 63 4.76 -1.60 -34.75
N ARG A 64 3.55 -1.87 -34.22
CA ARG A 64 2.34 -1.90 -35.06
C ARG A 64 2.01 -0.52 -35.62
N LEU A 65 2.10 0.54 -34.83
CA LEU A 65 1.88 1.92 -35.31
C LEU A 65 2.92 2.30 -36.40
N ALA A 66 4.17 1.92 -36.20
CA ALA A 66 5.22 2.14 -37.21
C ALA A 66 4.93 1.40 -38.53
N GLY A 67 4.34 0.22 -38.46
CA GLY A 67 3.91 -0.57 -39.64
C GLY A 67 2.75 0.04 -40.42
N LEU A 68 2.02 1.04 -39.86
CA LEU A 68 0.94 1.74 -40.56
C LEU A 68 1.43 2.90 -41.49
N GLY A 69 2.73 2.93 -41.81
CA GLY A 69 3.27 3.75 -42.90
C GLY A 69 4.11 4.96 -42.47
N LYS A 70 4.10 5.40 -41.22
CA LYS A 70 5.02 6.41 -40.67
C LYS A 70 5.30 6.17 -39.19
N ALA A 71 6.54 6.46 -38.78
CA ALA A 71 6.89 6.40 -37.37
C ALA A 71 5.96 7.34 -36.56
N PRO A 72 5.32 6.85 -35.48
CA PRO A 72 4.45 7.68 -34.66
C PRO A 72 5.26 8.74 -33.93
N LEU A 73 4.69 9.95 -33.84
CA LEU A 73 5.18 10.97 -32.91
C LEU A 73 4.66 10.60 -31.52
N VAL A 74 5.58 10.27 -30.61
CA VAL A 74 5.22 9.92 -29.23
C VAL A 74 5.40 11.15 -28.36
N TYR A 75 4.30 11.63 -27.79
CA TYR A 75 4.31 12.64 -26.76
C TYR A 75 4.06 11.98 -25.40
N GLY A 76 5.08 11.93 -24.58
CA GLY A 76 4.99 11.50 -23.18
C GLY A 76 5.15 12.70 -22.24
N ALA A 77 4.86 12.50 -20.97
CA ALA A 77 5.24 13.47 -19.94
C ALA A 77 6.76 13.51 -19.85
N ASP A 78 7.34 14.54 -20.39
CA ASP A 78 8.79 14.71 -20.58
C ASP A 78 9.44 14.85 -19.25
N ALA A 79 9.43 14.41 -18.27
CA ALA A 79 10.39 14.74 -17.23
C ALA A 79 10.23 14.03 -15.87
N ALA A 80 9.09 13.53 -15.52
CA ALA A 80 9.01 12.80 -14.26
C ALA A 80 9.03 11.30 -14.57
N PRO A 81 10.06 10.57 -14.13
CA PRO A 81 10.05 9.12 -14.23
C PRO A 81 8.80 8.59 -13.54
N ALA A 82 8.11 7.64 -14.18
CA ALA A 82 7.00 6.96 -13.53
C ALA A 82 7.54 6.29 -12.26
N LEU A 83 7.01 6.72 -11.13
CA LEU A 83 7.36 6.18 -9.82
C LEU A 83 6.28 5.23 -9.35
N GLY A 84 6.71 4.11 -8.79
CA GLY A 84 5.88 3.15 -8.09
C GLY A 84 6.16 3.16 -6.60
N LEU A 85 5.14 2.90 -5.81
CA LEU A 85 5.23 2.74 -4.38
C LEU A 85 4.81 1.33 -4.00
N VAL A 86 5.69 0.57 -3.37
CA VAL A 86 5.47 -0.81 -2.97
C VAL A 86 5.55 -0.90 -1.45
N LEU A 87 4.52 -1.52 -0.84
CA LEU A 87 4.54 -1.79 0.60
C LEU A 87 5.53 -2.92 0.92
N GLY A 88 6.33 -2.71 1.94
CA GLY A 88 7.23 -3.69 2.53
C GLY A 88 6.62 -4.38 3.75
N ALA A 89 7.32 -4.36 4.86
CA ALA A 89 6.87 -4.96 6.11
C ALA A 89 6.31 -3.92 7.09
N ASN A 90 5.31 -4.31 7.88
CA ASN A 90 4.86 -3.56 9.05
C ASN A 90 5.33 -4.30 10.31
N THR A 91 6.53 -3.96 10.78
CA THR A 91 7.18 -4.54 11.96
C THR A 91 6.74 -3.80 13.24
N PRO A 92 7.10 -4.25 14.44
CA PRO A 92 6.88 -3.46 15.66
C PRO A 92 7.45 -2.04 15.57
N ASP A 93 8.61 -1.87 14.94
CA ASP A 93 9.36 -0.62 14.95
C ASP A 93 9.00 0.33 13.81
N ALA A 94 8.66 -0.21 12.62
CA ALA A 94 8.45 0.61 11.44
C ALA A 94 7.51 -0.02 10.40
N LEU A 95 6.89 0.85 9.60
CA LEU A 95 6.27 0.49 8.33
C LEU A 95 7.25 0.83 7.21
N THR A 96 7.72 -0.19 6.50
CA THR A 96 8.66 -0.01 5.40
C THR A 96 7.95 0.05 4.05
N LEU A 97 8.49 0.85 3.15
CA LEU A 97 8.04 0.98 1.77
C LEU A 97 9.24 1.05 0.85
N ARG A 98 8.99 0.81 -0.41
CA ARG A 98 9.98 0.97 -1.47
C ARG A 98 9.42 1.88 -2.56
N VAL A 99 10.14 2.96 -2.86
CA VAL A 99 9.90 3.78 -4.04
C VAL A 99 10.68 3.17 -5.19
N GLU A 100 10.03 2.91 -6.30
CA GLU A 100 10.63 2.28 -7.48
C GLU A 100 10.49 3.18 -8.70
N ARG A 101 11.42 3.04 -9.65
CA ARG A 101 11.31 3.59 -11.01
C ARG A 101 11.61 2.52 -12.05
N ALA A 102 10.96 2.64 -13.21
CA ALA A 102 11.05 1.64 -14.28
C ALA A 102 12.44 1.51 -14.91
N ALA A 103 13.24 2.56 -14.90
CA ALA A 103 14.59 2.56 -15.45
C ALA A 103 15.51 3.46 -14.62
N GLY A 104 16.80 3.13 -14.61
CA GLY A 104 17.82 3.98 -14.02
C GLY A 104 17.90 5.32 -14.74
N GLY A 105 18.20 6.38 -14.00
CA GLY A 105 18.30 7.74 -14.49
C GLY A 105 19.14 8.58 -13.58
N GLU A 106 19.04 9.89 -13.66
CA GLU A 106 19.70 10.83 -12.76
C GLU A 106 19.22 10.66 -11.31
N ALA A 107 19.91 11.32 -10.38
CA ALA A 107 19.50 11.37 -8.98
C ALA A 107 18.10 11.99 -8.89
N LEU A 108 17.24 11.39 -8.05
CA LEU A 108 15.90 11.86 -7.81
C LEU A 108 15.63 11.88 -6.31
N ALA A 109 15.10 12.97 -5.80
CA ALA A 109 14.66 13.08 -4.42
C ALA A 109 13.19 13.49 -4.37
N GLY A 110 12.52 13.11 -3.30
CA GLY A 110 11.11 13.45 -3.07
C GLY A 110 10.68 13.16 -1.65
N THR A 111 9.38 13.24 -1.43
CA THR A 111 8.76 13.04 -0.12
C THR A 111 7.62 12.06 -0.23
N LEU A 112 7.54 11.12 0.69
CA LEU A 112 6.37 10.31 0.97
C LEU A 112 5.53 11.00 2.02
N ARG A 113 4.22 11.01 1.84
CA ARG A 113 3.26 11.54 2.80
C ARG A 113 2.27 10.46 3.20
N ALA A 114 2.16 10.21 4.49
CA ALA A 114 1.17 9.34 5.10
C ALA A 114 -0.05 10.16 5.54
N LEU A 115 -1.24 9.72 5.19
CA LEU A 115 -2.52 10.42 5.40
C LEU A 115 -3.54 9.50 6.07
N ASP A 116 -4.39 10.07 6.92
CA ASP A 116 -5.53 9.37 7.50
C ASP A 116 -6.74 9.30 6.54
N LEU A 117 -7.83 8.68 6.98
CA LEU A 117 -9.09 8.59 6.22
C LEU A 117 -9.72 9.96 5.90
N LYS A 118 -9.36 11.02 6.64
CA LYS A 118 -9.83 12.40 6.44
C LYS A 118 -8.86 13.23 5.61
N ASN A 119 -7.85 12.60 5.00
CA ASN A 119 -6.76 13.24 4.26
C ASN A 119 -5.90 14.20 5.10
N ARG A 120 -5.81 14.01 6.40
CA ARG A 120 -4.92 14.79 7.25
C ARG A 120 -3.54 14.13 7.26
N PRO A 121 -2.46 14.89 7.13
CA PRO A 121 -1.12 14.33 7.18
C PRO A 121 -0.80 13.81 8.59
N ILE A 122 -0.29 12.58 8.67
CA ILE A 122 0.20 11.94 9.87
C ILE A 122 1.73 12.10 9.95
N ALA A 123 2.42 11.83 8.84
CA ALA A 123 3.86 11.93 8.75
C ALA A 123 4.34 12.16 7.30
N GLU A 124 5.57 12.63 7.19
CA GLU A 124 6.28 12.75 5.92
C GLU A 124 7.69 12.19 6.07
N GLU A 125 8.15 11.44 5.07
CA GLU A 125 9.49 10.89 5.01
C GLU A 125 10.13 11.21 3.67
N ALA A 126 11.38 11.68 3.70
CA ALA A 126 12.14 11.96 2.49
C ALA A 126 12.71 10.68 1.89
N PHE A 127 12.77 10.63 0.57
CA PHE A 127 13.50 9.59 -0.14
C PHE A 127 14.48 10.16 -1.15
N ALA A 128 15.52 9.40 -1.47
CA ALA A 128 16.47 9.73 -2.52
C ALA A 128 16.86 8.47 -3.30
N LEU A 129 16.79 8.57 -4.62
CA LEU A 129 17.28 7.58 -5.56
C LEU A 129 18.61 8.08 -6.12
N ALA A 130 19.70 7.37 -5.86
CA ALA A 130 21.00 7.66 -6.46
C ALA A 130 20.96 7.52 -7.99
N PRO A 131 21.90 8.13 -8.73
CA PRO A 131 22.02 7.90 -10.16
C PRO A 131 22.08 6.41 -10.49
N GLY A 132 21.27 5.95 -11.43
CA GLY A 132 21.17 4.54 -11.82
C GLY A 132 20.39 3.64 -10.87
N ALA A 133 20.11 4.03 -9.63
CA ALA A 133 19.33 3.23 -8.69
C ALA A 133 17.89 3.05 -9.19
N LEU A 134 17.36 1.84 -9.06
CA LEU A 134 15.99 1.50 -9.45
C LEU A 134 14.99 1.65 -8.30
N PHE A 135 15.43 1.61 -7.06
CA PHE A 135 14.59 1.74 -5.89
C PHE A 135 15.33 2.39 -4.71
N ALA A 136 14.53 2.88 -3.76
CA ALA A 136 14.98 3.29 -2.42
C ALA A 136 13.99 2.74 -1.39
N GLU A 137 14.51 2.27 -0.24
CA GLU A 137 13.69 1.83 0.89
C GLU A 137 13.53 2.97 1.88
N ILE A 138 12.31 3.12 2.37
CA ILE A 138 11.92 4.16 3.32
C ILE A 138 11.18 3.50 4.47
N ALA A 139 11.35 4.04 5.68
CA ALA A 139 10.70 3.54 6.89
C ALA A 139 9.99 4.66 7.63
N PHE A 140 8.69 4.50 7.88
CA PHE A 140 7.94 5.33 8.82
C PHE A 140 8.10 4.74 10.22
N THR A 141 8.95 5.35 11.05
CA THR A 141 9.23 4.95 12.44
C THR A 141 8.29 5.67 13.40
N LEU A 142 7.01 5.43 13.26
CA LEU A 142 5.96 6.01 14.08
C LEU A 142 5.48 5.01 15.13
N PRO A 143 4.93 5.49 16.27
CA PRO A 143 4.15 4.66 17.18
C PRO A 143 3.07 3.87 16.44
N VAL A 144 2.81 2.64 16.89
CA VAL A 144 1.87 1.72 16.21
C VAL A 144 0.47 2.31 16.08
N GLU A 145 0.04 3.09 17.07
CA GLU A 145 -1.25 3.77 17.07
C GLU A 145 -1.38 4.73 15.90
N LEU A 146 -0.37 5.56 15.66
CA LEU A 146 -0.34 6.50 14.53
C LEU A 146 -0.23 5.77 13.20
N ARG A 147 0.57 4.69 13.14
CA ARG A 147 0.67 3.87 11.93
C ARG A 147 -0.67 3.21 11.56
N ASN A 148 -1.43 2.79 12.56
CA ASN A 148 -2.75 2.21 12.37
C ASN A 148 -3.81 3.21 11.88
N GLU A 149 -3.57 4.52 12.01
CA GLU A 149 -4.43 5.56 11.45
C GLU A 149 -4.13 5.84 9.97
N ILE A 150 -2.98 5.39 9.45
CA ILE A 150 -2.61 5.60 8.05
C ILE A 150 -3.58 4.83 7.15
N ALA A 151 -4.28 5.56 6.31
CA ALA A 151 -5.17 5.00 5.29
C ALA A 151 -4.55 5.04 3.88
N ARG A 152 -3.63 5.99 3.65
CA ARG A 152 -2.99 6.19 2.36
C ARG A 152 -1.57 6.72 2.53
N ILE A 153 -0.66 6.24 1.68
CA ILE A 153 0.67 6.81 1.51
C ILE A 153 0.83 7.20 0.05
N GLU A 154 1.36 8.37 -0.20
CA GLU A 154 1.54 8.91 -1.55
C GLU A 154 2.93 9.52 -1.74
N ILE A 155 3.41 9.50 -2.96
CA ILE A 155 4.57 10.30 -3.36
C ILE A 155 4.07 11.72 -3.67
N VAL A 156 4.53 12.70 -2.91
CA VAL A 156 4.09 14.10 -3.04
C VAL A 156 4.39 14.62 -4.45
N GLY A 157 3.36 15.18 -5.10
CA GLY A 157 3.45 15.72 -6.45
C GLY A 157 3.32 14.71 -7.58
N ALA A 158 3.38 13.40 -7.31
CA ALA A 158 3.09 12.39 -8.32
C ALA A 158 1.58 12.24 -8.56
N ARG A 159 1.19 12.08 -9.83
CA ARG A 159 -0.22 12.00 -10.25
C ARG A 159 -0.58 10.66 -10.88
N SER A 160 0.10 9.59 -10.50
CA SER A 160 -0.17 8.25 -11.00
C SER A 160 -0.72 7.35 -9.91
N ALA A 161 -1.55 6.38 -10.26
CA ALA A 161 -2.04 5.38 -9.32
C ALA A 161 -0.91 4.55 -8.70
N GLY A 162 0.18 4.31 -9.45
CA GLY A 162 1.35 3.60 -8.93
C GLY A 162 2.11 4.35 -7.82
N ALA A 163 1.93 5.67 -7.72
CA ALA A 163 2.56 6.50 -6.68
C ALA A 163 1.76 6.58 -5.38
N VAL A 164 0.72 5.75 -5.24
CA VAL A 164 -0.17 5.74 -4.07
C VAL A 164 -0.34 4.31 -3.58
N GLN A 165 -0.25 4.14 -2.26
CA GLN A 165 -0.61 2.90 -1.57
C GLN A 165 -1.76 3.15 -0.60
N LEU A 166 -2.78 2.30 -0.69
CA LEU A 166 -3.88 2.29 0.25
C LEU A 166 -3.65 1.21 1.30
N LEU A 167 -3.86 1.57 2.55
CA LEU A 167 -3.75 0.65 3.68
C LEU A 167 -5.15 0.36 4.22
N ASP A 168 -5.45 -0.93 4.34
CA ASP A 168 -6.71 -1.42 4.94
C ASP A 168 -6.47 -2.06 6.32
N GLU A 169 -7.51 -2.68 6.88
CA GLU A 169 -7.46 -3.34 8.18
C GLU A 169 -6.37 -4.42 8.29
N ARG A 170 -5.93 -5.01 7.19
CA ARG A 170 -4.88 -6.05 7.17
C ARG A 170 -3.49 -5.50 7.49
N TRP A 171 -3.30 -4.20 7.31
CA TRP A 171 -2.03 -3.52 7.61
C TRP A 171 -1.96 -3.01 9.05
N ARG A 172 -3.09 -3.01 9.77
CA ARG A 172 -3.12 -2.61 11.16
C ARG A 172 -2.50 -3.67 12.06
N ARG A 173 -1.58 -3.26 12.89
CA ARG A 173 -1.07 -4.10 13.97
C ARG A 173 -2.01 -3.99 15.16
N ARG A 174 -2.62 -5.10 15.54
CA ARG A 174 -3.51 -5.13 16.71
C ARG A 174 -2.69 -5.39 17.96
N THR A 175 -3.03 -4.71 19.04
CA THR A 175 -2.43 -4.96 20.34
C THR A 175 -3.04 -6.23 20.93
N VAL A 176 -2.20 -7.18 21.31
CA VAL A 176 -2.57 -8.46 21.91
C VAL A 176 -2.01 -8.52 23.33
N GLY A 177 -2.89 -8.65 24.30
CA GLY A 177 -2.52 -8.88 25.69
C GLY A 177 -2.16 -10.33 25.95
N LEU A 178 -1.08 -10.58 26.69
CA LEU A 178 -0.62 -11.90 27.03
C LEU A 178 -0.62 -12.07 28.54
N VAL A 179 -1.34 -13.06 29.06
CA VAL A 179 -1.43 -13.38 30.47
C VAL A 179 -1.06 -14.85 30.69
N SER A 180 -0.14 -15.12 31.61
CA SER A 180 0.25 -16.47 32.04
C SER A 180 -0.20 -16.70 33.48
N GLY A 181 -0.62 -17.94 33.77
CA GLY A 181 -1.07 -18.34 35.11
C GLY A 181 0.07 -18.67 36.08
N GLU A 182 1.30 -18.86 35.60
CA GLU A 182 2.41 -19.25 36.45
C GLU A 182 3.57 -18.25 36.50
N SER A 183 4.11 -18.07 37.71
CA SER A 183 5.35 -17.32 37.96
C SER A 183 6.63 -18.06 37.51
N SER A 184 6.49 -19.25 36.90
CA SER A 184 7.61 -20.08 36.40
C SER A 184 8.25 -19.56 35.12
N ASP A 185 7.64 -18.59 34.44
CA ASP A 185 8.15 -17.99 33.20
C ASP A 185 9.55 -17.35 33.34
N ILE A 186 9.93 -16.98 34.54
CA ILE A 186 11.22 -16.30 34.82
C ILE A 186 12.38 -17.29 34.91
N ALA A 187 12.14 -18.53 35.34
CA ALA A 187 13.20 -19.51 35.62
C ALA A 187 13.60 -20.34 34.38
N GLN A 188 12.68 -20.63 33.47
CA GLN A 188 12.93 -21.43 32.26
C GLN A 188 12.09 -20.94 31.08
N PRO A 189 12.50 -19.85 30.39
CA PRO A 189 11.72 -19.24 29.32
C PRO A 189 11.34 -20.18 28.16
N LEU A 190 12.18 -21.16 27.85
CA LEU A 190 11.95 -22.12 26.76
C LEU A 190 10.89 -23.17 27.07
N LEU A 191 10.50 -23.34 28.33
CA LEU A 191 9.41 -24.24 28.74
C LEU A 191 8.08 -23.50 28.89
N SER A 192 8.10 -22.17 28.84
CA SER A 192 6.90 -21.37 28.98
C SER A 192 6.03 -21.44 27.72
N PRO A 193 4.75 -21.79 27.80
CA PRO A 193 3.80 -21.68 26.69
C PRO A 193 3.75 -20.27 26.12
N LEU A 194 3.92 -19.25 26.94
CA LEU A 194 3.91 -17.85 26.55
C LEU A 194 5.03 -17.50 25.58
N HIS A 195 6.22 -18.08 25.73
CA HIS A 195 7.35 -17.87 24.82
C HIS A 195 7.02 -18.24 23.37
N TYR A 196 6.34 -19.36 23.16
CA TYR A 196 5.97 -19.80 21.80
C TYR A 196 4.86 -18.94 21.22
N VAL A 197 3.88 -18.55 22.03
CA VAL A 197 2.81 -17.64 21.61
C VAL A 197 3.39 -16.27 21.20
N GLU A 198 4.31 -15.74 21.98
CA GLU A 198 5.00 -14.49 21.64
C GLU A 198 5.73 -14.59 20.31
N ARG A 199 6.55 -15.60 20.11
CA ARG A 199 7.30 -15.77 18.87
C ARG A 199 6.39 -15.93 17.65
N ALA A 200 5.23 -16.57 17.83
CA ALA A 200 4.25 -16.74 16.76
C ALA A 200 3.52 -15.42 16.42
N LEU A 201 3.21 -14.61 17.43
CA LEU A 201 2.42 -13.40 17.24
C LEU A 201 3.25 -12.13 16.96
N LEU A 202 4.50 -12.07 17.43
CA LEU A 202 5.38 -10.91 17.30
C LEU A 202 5.47 -10.34 15.86
N PRO A 203 5.52 -11.15 14.78
CA PRO A 203 5.53 -10.62 13.41
C PRO A 203 4.24 -9.88 13.04
N PHE A 204 3.10 -10.21 13.67
CA PHE A 204 1.77 -9.79 13.23
C PHE A 204 1.06 -8.83 14.19
N ALA A 205 1.46 -8.79 15.47
CA ALA A 205 0.78 -8.06 16.52
C ALA A 205 1.76 -7.24 17.36
N ASP A 206 1.21 -6.24 18.05
CA ASP A 206 1.88 -5.53 19.14
C ASP A 206 1.56 -6.25 20.45
N LEU A 207 2.58 -6.84 21.10
CA LEU A 207 2.38 -7.69 22.27
C LEU A 207 2.52 -6.90 23.54
N ARG A 208 1.52 -7.00 24.41
CA ARG A 208 1.51 -6.32 25.71
C ARG A 208 1.43 -7.32 26.85
N ARG A 209 2.41 -7.27 27.74
CA ARG A 209 2.37 -8.00 29.02
C ARG A 209 1.94 -7.04 30.12
N PRO A 210 0.91 -7.37 30.90
CA PRO A 210 0.56 -6.60 32.08
C PRO A 210 1.66 -6.71 33.14
N GLN A 211 1.76 -5.72 34.01
CA GLN A 211 2.72 -5.72 35.12
C GLN A 211 2.06 -6.09 36.45
N ALA A 212 0.81 -6.48 36.42
CA ALA A 212 0.05 -6.83 37.61
C ALA A 212 0.46 -8.19 38.21
N ASP A 213 0.38 -8.33 39.50
CA ASP A 213 0.77 -9.53 40.25
C ASP A 213 -0.32 -10.62 40.23
N THR A 214 -1.56 -10.25 39.96
CA THR A 214 -2.69 -11.19 39.90
C THR A 214 -3.31 -11.27 38.50
N THR A 215 -3.86 -12.44 38.15
CA THR A 215 -4.56 -12.66 36.89
C THR A 215 -5.74 -11.69 36.70
N ALA A 216 -6.46 -11.36 37.75
CA ALA A 216 -7.60 -10.45 37.71
C ALA A 216 -7.17 -9.02 37.37
N GLU A 217 -6.15 -8.52 38.05
CA GLU A 217 -5.58 -7.18 37.81
C GLU A 217 -4.94 -7.12 36.42
N ALA A 218 -4.23 -8.18 35.98
CA ALA A 218 -3.64 -8.29 34.66
C ALA A 218 -4.69 -8.16 33.55
N ILE A 219 -5.83 -8.85 33.69
CA ILE A 219 -6.94 -8.76 32.75
C ILE A 219 -7.57 -7.37 32.78
N ALA A 220 -7.79 -6.80 33.96
CA ALA A 220 -8.33 -5.45 34.09
C ALA A 220 -7.43 -4.39 33.44
N GLU A 221 -6.10 -4.49 33.62
CA GLU A 221 -5.11 -3.61 32.97
C GLU A 221 -5.21 -3.70 31.44
N LEU A 222 -5.27 -4.93 30.89
CA LEU A 222 -5.36 -5.14 29.44
C LEU A 222 -6.68 -4.64 28.85
N VAL A 223 -7.80 -4.87 29.55
CA VAL A 223 -9.12 -4.34 29.15
C VAL A 223 -9.12 -2.81 29.16
N ALA A 224 -8.55 -2.19 30.19
CA ALA A 224 -8.39 -0.73 30.29
C ALA A 224 -7.47 -0.19 29.18
N ALA A 225 -6.45 -0.93 28.80
CA ALA A 225 -5.55 -0.61 27.68
C ALA A 225 -6.18 -0.83 26.29
N ARG A 226 -7.42 -1.29 26.22
CA ARG A 226 -8.18 -1.53 24.99
C ARG A 226 -7.46 -2.45 24.00
N VAL A 227 -6.84 -3.52 24.48
CA VAL A 227 -6.25 -4.53 23.61
C VAL A 227 -7.33 -5.17 22.74
N ALA A 228 -6.98 -5.62 21.54
CA ALA A 228 -7.93 -6.23 20.62
C ALA A 228 -8.16 -7.73 20.92
N MET A 229 -7.16 -8.38 21.52
CA MET A 229 -7.19 -9.80 21.86
C MET A 229 -6.47 -10.01 23.19
N ILE A 230 -6.94 -10.93 24.00
CA ILE A 230 -6.26 -11.41 25.20
C ILE A 230 -6.02 -12.90 25.06
N VAL A 231 -4.75 -13.32 25.14
CA VAL A 231 -4.36 -14.70 25.14
C VAL A 231 -4.01 -15.11 26.57
N LEU A 232 -4.73 -16.11 27.04
CA LEU A 232 -4.54 -16.70 28.37
C LEU A 232 -3.80 -18.03 28.21
N THR A 233 -2.62 -18.14 28.82
CA THR A 233 -1.84 -19.37 28.78
C THR A 233 -1.71 -19.97 30.17
N ASP A 234 -1.96 -21.28 30.27
CA ASP A 234 -1.77 -22.07 31.49
C ASP A 234 -2.42 -21.48 32.76
N ILE A 235 -3.64 -20.99 32.61
CA ILE A 235 -4.44 -20.46 33.71
C ILE A 235 -5.31 -21.59 34.26
N GLY A 236 -4.92 -22.15 35.41
CA GLY A 236 -5.63 -23.26 36.02
C GLY A 236 -7.09 -22.93 36.38
N THR A 237 -7.32 -21.84 37.10
CA THR A 237 -8.68 -21.38 37.48
C THR A 237 -8.77 -19.87 37.33
N LEU A 238 -9.75 -19.44 36.56
CA LEU A 238 -10.01 -18.01 36.39
C LEU A 238 -10.84 -17.48 37.58
N PRO A 239 -10.39 -16.44 38.27
CA PRO A 239 -11.20 -15.81 39.34
C PRO A 239 -12.54 -15.33 38.78
N PRO A 240 -13.66 -15.41 39.52
CA PRO A 240 -14.98 -15.03 39.05
C PRO A 240 -15.07 -13.59 38.50
N GLU A 241 -14.36 -12.67 39.15
CA GLU A 241 -14.25 -11.27 38.73
C GLU A 241 -13.54 -11.12 37.37
N ALA A 242 -12.47 -11.86 37.14
CA ALA A 242 -11.77 -11.90 35.87
C ALA A 242 -12.63 -12.51 34.75
N ALA A 243 -13.36 -13.60 35.07
CA ALA A 243 -14.29 -14.22 34.13
C ALA A 243 -15.42 -13.24 33.72
N SER A 244 -15.98 -12.48 34.68
CA SER A 244 -16.99 -11.48 34.41
C SER A 244 -16.46 -10.34 33.55
N ALA A 245 -15.26 -9.82 33.87
CA ALA A 245 -14.61 -8.77 33.10
C ALA A 245 -14.33 -9.17 31.65
N LEU A 246 -13.86 -10.41 31.43
CA LEU A 246 -13.65 -10.97 30.10
C LEU A 246 -14.96 -11.16 29.33
N ALA A 247 -16.01 -11.65 29.98
CA ALA A 247 -17.31 -11.82 29.35
C ALA A 247 -17.90 -10.47 28.90
N ASP A 248 -17.82 -9.45 29.76
CA ASP A 248 -18.27 -8.09 29.43
C ASP A 248 -17.45 -7.47 28.29
N TRP A 249 -16.12 -7.67 28.33
CA TRP A 249 -15.22 -7.18 27.29
C TRP A 249 -15.46 -7.93 25.95
N GLY A 250 -15.61 -9.25 25.99
CA GLY A 250 -15.91 -10.06 24.80
C GLY A 250 -17.27 -9.67 24.18
N SER A 251 -18.29 -9.38 24.98
CA SER A 251 -19.59 -8.90 24.48
C SER A 251 -19.51 -7.57 23.73
N LYS A 252 -18.45 -6.79 23.96
CA LYS A 252 -18.16 -5.51 23.30
C LYS A 252 -17.21 -5.64 22.11
N GLY A 253 -16.88 -6.87 21.69
CA GLY A 253 -16.06 -7.17 20.50
C GLY A 253 -14.59 -7.50 20.81
N GLY A 254 -14.21 -7.71 22.05
CA GLY A 254 -12.92 -8.29 22.44
C GLY A 254 -12.82 -9.76 22.05
N THR A 255 -11.60 -10.23 21.77
CA THR A 255 -11.34 -11.62 21.35
C THR A 255 -10.31 -12.29 22.25
#